data_776f071a8e8aada26b6fc25744856b79
#
_entry.id   776f071a8e8aada26b6fc25744856b79
#
_cell.length_a   1.000
_cell.length_b   1.000
_cell.length_c   1.000
_cell.angle_alpha   90.00
_cell.angle_beta   90.00
_cell.angle_gamma   90.00
#
_symmetry.space_group_name_H-M   'P 1'
#
loop_
_entity.id
_entity.type
_entity.pdbx_description
1 polymer ?
#
loop_
_entity_poly.entity_id
_entity_poly.type
_entity_poly.pdbx_seq_one_letter_code
_entity_poly.pdbx_strand_id
1 'polypeptide(L)'
;ATMVSVIDASATTEHELNITGLQTGTRYFYAIGSSTDLLSGPDSGQYFQTSPVVGSIDPIRIWAVGDMGEGNTNQAAVRDAYLNYTNNDHTDVWVWLGDNAYDDGTDAEYQTGVFDMYPTILPRTVAWPALGNHDYGSTHPFVSDNQDYLDIFTLPTAGEAGGTASGDEGFYSFDYGNVHFVCLNSENYTPMDLLLYPNITITHSPAMVTWLENDLASNTNTDWVIAYFHATPYADGTHSEAYSGSDPIKIVDGIIMRAMRDQFVPILENHGVDLILAGHSHDYERSYLTYGNYGTGGPYPPDSTILDGGTGRLSDGAPYQKMTSGPFANKGGVFCVVGCSAKTGSYTSDGPLNHELMIFDDYRLGSLLIEVNDNQLDAFFIDTSGTAWDEFTIIKDLGVTGIPTDPFPIPEEDESVFNNLSIYPNPIIDWFTIEYHLNTPEEVSIEILDLTGKTIATLINENQKVGDYTYTVDAKNTGIVQGVFLLQFKTAGELKIQKTIGQ
;
A
#
# COMPACT_ATOMS: atom_id res chain seq x y z
N ALA A 1 -24.05 0.00 33.57
CA ALA A 1 -22.87 0.67 32.97
C ALA A 1 -22.37 1.70 33.99
N THR A 2 -21.06 1.72 34.24
CA THR A 2 -20.44 2.75 35.08
C THR A 2 -20.16 3.94 34.19
N MET A 3 -20.69 5.11 34.56
CA MET A 3 -20.40 6.37 33.86
C MET A 3 -19.09 6.94 34.42
N VAL A 4 -18.14 7.24 33.55
CA VAL A 4 -16.91 7.99 33.86
C VAL A 4 -17.08 9.40 33.31
N SER A 5 -16.67 10.42 34.05
CA SER A 5 -16.69 11.82 33.59
C SER A 5 -15.30 12.41 33.78
N VAL A 6 -14.82 13.10 32.75
CA VAL A 6 -13.55 13.85 32.74
C VAL A 6 -13.89 15.31 32.42
N ILE A 7 -13.21 16.24 33.04
CA ILE A 7 -13.49 17.68 32.88
C ILE A 7 -12.16 18.38 32.58
N ASP A 8 -12.15 19.15 31.50
CA ASP A 8 -11.18 20.21 31.28
C ASP A 8 -11.80 21.53 31.67
N ALA A 9 -11.14 22.24 32.58
CA ALA A 9 -11.57 23.56 33.06
C ALA A 9 -10.77 24.71 32.43
N SER A 10 -9.93 24.40 31.45
CA SER A 10 -9.11 25.39 30.72
C SER A 10 -10.01 26.30 29.88
N ALA A 11 -9.67 27.58 29.81
CA ALA A 11 -10.34 28.52 28.92
C ALA A 11 -9.62 28.49 27.55
N THR A 12 -9.99 27.51 26.76
CA THR A 12 -9.41 27.30 25.41
C THR A 12 -10.51 26.99 24.41
N THR A 13 -10.22 27.04 23.13
CA THR A 13 -11.08 26.61 22.04
C THR A 13 -10.87 25.14 21.69
N GLU A 14 -9.66 24.62 21.99
CA GLU A 14 -9.30 23.21 21.77
C GLU A 14 -9.28 22.47 23.11
N HIS A 15 -10.01 21.34 23.19
CA HIS A 15 -10.13 20.56 24.40
C HIS A 15 -9.68 19.11 24.17
N GLU A 16 -8.62 18.72 24.85
CA GLU A 16 -8.15 17.35 24.91
C GLU A 16 -8.49 16.71 26.25
N LEU A 17 -9.17 15.56 26.23
CA LEU A 17 -9.63 14.87 27.42
C LEU A 17 -9.14 13.41 27.44
N ASN A 18 -8.22 13.09 28.33
CA ASN A 18 -7.69 11.73 28.47
C ASN A 18 -8.62 10.87 29.32
N ILE A 19 -9.18 9.79 28.73
CA ILE A 19 -10.03 8.82 29.39
C ILE A 19 -9.24 7.53 29.58
N THR A 20 -9.00 7.14 30.83
CA THR A 20 -8.19 5.96 31.19
C THR A 20 -9.02 4.82 31.75
N GLY A 21 -8.42 3.61 31.81
CA GLY A 21 -9.06 2.42 32.40
C GLY A 21 -10.10 1.77 31.49
N LEU A 22 -10.04 2.05 30.20
CA LEU A 22 -10.87 1.42 29.19
C LEU A 22 -10.40 -0.01 28.90
N GLN A 23 -11.31 -0.88 28.51
CA GLN A 23 -11.01 -2.25 28.06
C GLN A 23 -10.78 -2.24 26.55
N THR A 24 -9.90 -3.07 26.09
CA THR A 24 -9.63 -3.29 24.65
C THR A 24 -10.85 -3.86 23.92
N GLY A 25 -10.96 -3.61 22.60
CA GLY A 25 -12.02 -4.14 21.74
C GLY A 25 -13.44 -3.81 22.23
N THR A 26 -13.60 -2.68 22.91
CA THR A 26 -14.85 -2.35 23.58
C THR A 26 -15.45 -1.05 23.07
N ARG A 27 -16.75 -1.07 22.76
CA ARG A 27 -17.50 0.13 22.35
C ARG A 27 -17.97 0.92 23.56
N TYR A 28 -17.65 2.21 23.59
CA TYR A 28 -18.05 3.16 24.61
C TYR A 28 -18.89 4.27 24.01
N PHE A 29 -20.06 4.51 24.61
CA PHE A 29 -20.90 5.66 24.25
C PHE A 29 -20.51 6.85 25.10
N TYR A 30 -20.48 8.04 24.51
CA TYR A 30 -20.08 9.25 25.20
C TYR A 30 -21.03 10.43 24.93
N ALA A 31 -20.91 11.45 25.73
CA ALA A 31 -21.57 12.71 25.56
C ALA A 31 -20.61 13.85 25.86
N ILE A 32 -20.77 14.96 25.18
CA ILE A 32 -19.99 16.17 25.37
C ILE A 32 -20.90 17.27 25.87
N GLY A 33 -20.45 18.04 26.86
CA GLY A 33 -21.22 19.13 27.42
C GLY A 33 -20.37 20.16 28.14
N SER A 34 -20.99 21.31 28.42
CA SER A 34 -20.44 22.29 29.33
C SER A 34 -20.90 21.99 30.78
N SER A 35 -20.54 22.85 31.74
CA SER A 35 -21.03 22.73 33.11
C SER A 35 -22.56 22.91 33.25
N THR A 36 -23.22 23.42 32.23
CA THR A 36 -24.64 23.73 32.25
C THR A 36 -25.46 23.05 31.16
N ASP A 37 -24.83 22.72 30.01
CA ASP A 37 -25.54 22.29 28.84
C ASP A 37 -24.94 21.04 28.23
N LEU A 38 -25.78 20.12 27.79
CA LEU A 38 -25.40 19.00 26.93
C LEU A 38 -25.24 19.52 25.50
N LEU A 39 -24.05 19.37 24.91
CA LEU A 39 -23.76 19.84 23.56
C LEU A 39 -23.93 18.72 22.51
N SER A 40 -23.58 17.48 22.85
CA SER A 40 -23.71 16.36 21.93
C SER A 40 -23.85 15.02 22.68
N GLY A 41 -24.63 14.06 22.12
CA GLY A 41 -24.93 12.77 22.75
C GLY A 41 -25.82 12.85 23.99
N PRO A 42 -25.98 11.76 24.77
CA PRO A 42 -25.63 10.40 24.37
C PRO A 42 -26.68 9.81 23.44
N ASP A 43 -26.29 9.35 22.28
CA ASP A 43 -27.16 8.60 21.37
C ASP A 43 -26.41 7.43 20.73
N SER A 44 -27.10 6.64 19.91
CA SER A 44 -26.50 5.46 19.29
C SER A 44 -25.45 5.75 18.22
N GLY A 45 -25.35 6.98 17.75
CA GLY A 45 -24.37 7.43 16.77
C GLY A 45 -23.10 8.01 17.39
N GLN A 46 -23.13 8.30 18.70
CA GLN A 46 -21.99 8.90 19.40
C GLN A 46 -21.30 7.88 20.29
N TYR A 47 -20.30 7.22 19.74
CA TYR A 47 -19.50 6.21 20.41
C TYR A 47 -18.08 6.19 19.82
N PHE A 48 -17.18 5.58 20.51
CA PHE A 48 -15.89 5.13 19.97
C PHE A 48 -15.66 3.68 20.35
N GLN A 49 -14.77 3.02 19.63
CA GLN A 49 -14.34 1.65 19.93
C GLN A 49 -12.84 1.66 20.19
N THR A 50 -12.45 1.09 21.33
CA THR A 50 -11.03 0.92 21.62
C THR A 50 -10.42 -0.17 20.73
N SER A 51 -9.14 -0.01 20.39
CA SER A 51 -8.41 -1.00 19.60
C SER A 51 -8.51 -2.40 20.23
N PRO A 52 -8.64 -3.46 19.43
CA PRO A 52 -8.46 -4.85 19.90
C PRO A 52 -7.07 -5.05 20.52
N VAL A 53 -6.87 -6.18 21.17
CA VAL A 53 -5.52 -6.57 21.63
C VAL A 53 -4.62 -6.71 20.40
N VAL A 54 -3.39 -6.19 20.50
CA VAL A 54 -2.38 -6.33 19.43
C VAL A 54 -2.18 -7.81 19.10
N GLY A 55 -2.19 -8.16 17.82
CA GLY A 55 -2.17 -9.51 17.32
C GLY A 55 -3.53 -10.23 17.28
N SER A 56 -4.66 -9.55 17.64
CA SER A 56 -6.00 -10.10 17.40
C SER A 56 -6.26 -10.19 15.90
N ILE A 57 -6.78 -11.34 15.47
CA ILE A 57 -7.15 -11.65 14.06
C ILE A 57 -8.62 -11.37 13.75
N ASP A 58 -9.31 -10.64 14.63
CA ASP A 58 -10.68 -10.20 14.35
C ASP A 58 -10.70 -9.34 13.09
N PRO A 59 -11.75 -9.45 12.25
CA PRO A 59 -11.84 -8.64 11.03
C PRO A 59 -11.75 -7.14 11.30
N ILE A 60 -10.96 -6.44 10.49
CA ILE A 60 -10.71 -5.01 10.61
C ILE A 60 -11.14 -4.32 9.31
N ARG A 61 -11.93 -3.25 9.43
CA ARG A 61 -12.34 -2.40 8.31
C ARG A 61 -11.60 -1.07 8.37
N ILE A 62 -10.88 -0.77 7.29
CA ILE A 62 -10.08 0.43 7.14
C ILE A 62 -10.64 1.23 5.97
N TRP A 63 -10.80 2.54 6.14
CA TRP A 63 -11.14 3.46 5.07
C TRP A 63 -9.96 4.40 4.80
N ALA A 64 -9.51 4.47 3.55
CA ALA A 64 -8.45 5.37 3.13
C ALA A 64 -8.98 6.41 2.14
N VAL A 65 -8.66 7.68 2.41
CA VAL A 65 -9.03 8.84 1.59
C VAL A 65 -7.81 9.76 1.46
N GLY A 66 -7.61 10.34 0.30
CA GLY A 66 -6.56 11.33 0.07
C GLY A 66 -7.10 12.52 -0.71
N ASP A 67 -6.49 13.69 -0.51
CA ASP A 67 -6.82 14.92 -1.23
C ASP A 67 -8.33 15.26 -1.13
N MET A 68 -8.84 15.13 0.10
CA MET A 68 -10.28 15.15 0.33
C MET A 68 -10.84 16.51 0.75
N GLY A 69 -9.99 17.44 1.22
CA GLY A 69 -10.36 18.63 2.00
C GLY A 69 -10.96 19.81 1.23
N GLU A 70 -11.65 19.57 0.12
CA GLU A 70 -12.23 20.61 -0.75
C GLU A 70 -13.58 21.18 -0.24
N GLY A 71 -14.28 20.49 0.67
CA GLY A 71 -15.61 20.90 1.12
C GLY A 71 -16.69 20.91 0.03
N ASN A 72 -16.49 20.17 -1.05
CA ASN A 72 -17.31 20.22 -2.25
C ASN A 72 -18.27 19.03 -2.42
N THR A 73 -19.08 19.06 -3.47
CA THR A 73 -20.06 18.00 -3.77
C THR A 73 -19.40 16.68 -4.20
N ASN A 74 -18.19 16.70 -4.75
CA ASN A 74 -17.46 15.50 -5.13
C ASN A 74 -17.05 14.73 -3.88
N GLN A 75 -16.47 15.43 -2.91
CA GLN A 75 -16.14 14.87 -1.60
C GLN A 75 -17.36 14.23 -0.90
N ALA A 76 -18.49 14.94 -0.92
CA ALA A 76 -19.74 14.41 -0.39
C ALA A 76 -20.17 13.13 -1.12
N ALA A 77 -20.05 13.09 -2.45
CA ALA A 77 -20.40 11.91 -3.24
C ALA A 77 -19.49 10.71 -2.94
N VAL A 78 -18.18 10.91 -2.75
CA VAL A 78 -17.24 9.85 -2.34
C VAL A 78 -17.60 9.31 -0.96
N ARG A 79 -17.83 10.20 0.02
CA ARG A 79 -18.28 9.81 1.36
C ARG A 79 -19.57 8.99 1.31
N ASP A 80 -20.57 9.48 0.60
CA ASP A 80 -21.89 8.85 0.55
C ASP A 80 -21.83 7.49 -0.18
N ALA A 81 -20.97 7.36 -1.21
CA ALA A 81 -20.73 6.10 -1.89
C ALA A 81 -20.10 5.06 -0.94
N TYR A 82 -19.09 5.44 -0.16
CA TYR A 82 -18.50 4.57 0.86
C TYR A 82 -19.52 4.13 1.92
N LEU A 83 -20.29 5.08 2.48
CA LEU A 83 -21.30 4.76 3.50
C LEU A 83 -22.38 3.83 2.95
N ASN A 84 -22.82 4.04 1.70
CA ASN A 84 -23.80 3.17 1.05
C ASN A 84 -23.25 1.79 0.76
N TYR A 85 -22.00 1.69 0.27
CA TYR A 85 -21.34 0.41 -0.02
C TYR A 85 -21.17 -0.45 1.23
N THR A 86 -20.79 0.18 2.34
CA THR A 86 -20.62 -0.48 3.65
C THR A 86 -21.88 -0.62 4.47
N ASN A 87 -23.06 -0.25 3.93
CA ASN A 87 -24.31 -0.17 4.70
C ASN A 87 -24.21 0.68 5.96
N ASN A 88 -23.33 1.67 5.97
CA ASN A 88 -23.03 2.51 7.13
C ASN A 88 -22.57 1.71 8.37
N ASP A 89 -21.97 0.54 8.16
CA ASP A 89 -21.35 -0.25 9.21
C ASP A 89 -20.14 0.47 9.80
N HIS A 90 -19.71 0.04 10.97
CA HIS A 90 -18.58 0.66 11.67
C HIS A 90 -17.29 0.55 10.84
N THR A 91 -16.55 1.65 10.74
CA THR A 91 -15.20 1.72 10.24
C THR A 91 -14.24 1.72 11.43
N ASP A 92 -13.35 0.77 11.51
CA ASP A 92 -12.45 0.60 12.65
C ASP A 92 -11.31 1.62 12.62
N VAL A 93 -10.72 1.84 11.45
CA VAL A 93 -9.59 2.74 11.22
C VAL A 93 -9.87 3.62 10.00
N TRP A 94 -9.64 4.91 10.12
CA TRP A 94 -9.79 5.85 9.02
C TRP A 94 -8.48 6.60 8.78
N VAL A 95 -7.74 6.22 7.74
CA VAL A 95 -6.47 6.84 7.37
C VAL A 95 -6.68 7.92 6.31
N TRP A 96 -6.02 9.06 6.51
CA TRP A 96 -6.03 10.19 5.59
C TRP A 96 -4.65 10.37 4.97
N LEU A 97 -4.62 10.46 3.65
CA LEU A 97 -3.38 10.42 2.88
C LEU A 97 -2.81 11.82 2.56
N GLY A 98 -3.12 12.79 3.40
CA GLY A 98 -2.68 14.17 3.24
C GLY A 98 -3.61 15.03 2.38
N ASP A 99 -3.29 16.33 2.32
CA ASP A 99 -4.13 17.38 1.74
C ASP A 99 -5.54 17.32 2.33
N ASN A 100 -5.57 17.43 3.66
CA ASN A 100 -6.77 17.24 4.46
C ASN A 100 -7.69 18.46 4.42
N ALA A 101 -7.15 19.65 4.10
CA ALA A 101 -7.89 20.90 3.94
C ALA A 101 -7.26 21.78 2.85
N TYR A 102 -8.07 22.34 1.95
CA TYR A 102 -7.65 23.16 0.82
C TYR A 102 -8.18 24.60 0.95
N ASP A 103 -7.37 25.63 0.46
CA ASP A 103 -6.07 25.48 -0.26
C ASP A 103 -4.85 25.60 0.68
N ASP A 104 -5.01 26.11 1.91
CA ASP A 104 -3.94 26.56 2.82
C ASP A 104 -3.88 25.79 4.15
N GLY A 105 -4.71 24.76 4.36
CA GLY A 105 -4.74 23.97 5.59
C GLY A 105 -5.14 24.77 6.83
N THR A 106 -5.93 25.83 6.67
CA THR A 106 -6.37 26.67 7.77
C THR A 106 -7.48 26.02 8.60
N ASP A 107 -7.62 26.42 9.87
CA ASP A 107 -8.70 25.99 10.76
C ASP A 107 -10.09 26.13 10.11
N ALA A 108 -10.33 27.23 9.39
CA ALA A 108 -11.59 27.45 8.67
C ALA A 108 -11.81 26.47 7.51
N GLU A 109 -10.76 26.04 6.84
CA GLU A 109 -10.81 25.03 5.77
C GLU A 109 -11.00 23.64 6.36
N TYR A 110 -10.35 23.31 7.50
CA TYR A 110 -10.65 22.09 8.25
C TYR A 110 -12.10 22.06 8.71
N GLN A 111 -12.66 23.17 9.17
CA GLN A 111 -14.09 23.25 9.54
C GLN A 111 -14.97 22.87 8.35
N THR A 112 -14.77 23.48 7.19
CA THR A 112 -15.63 23.30 6.01
C THR A 112 -15.32 22.02 5.23
N GLY A 113 -14.05 21.66 5.09
CA GLY A 113 -13.59 20.49 4.31
C GLY A 113 -13.63 19.18 5.09
N VAL A 114 -13.62 19.23 6.42
CA VAL A 114 -13.56 18.03 7.25
C VAL A 114 -14.75 17.95 8.21
N PHE A 115 -14.84 18.86 9.18
CA PHE A 115 -15.80 18.71 10.27
C PHE A 115 -17.26 18.80 9.79
N ASP A 116 -17.56 19.71 8.88
CA ASP A 116 -18.91 19.85 8.29
C ASP A 116 -19.21 18.72 7.29
N MET A 117 -18.17 18.13 6.68
CA MET A 117 -18.34 17.07 5.66
C MET A 117 -18.58 15.68 6.24
N TYR A 118 -18.06 15.38 7.45
CA TYR A 118 -18.11 14.03 8.02
C TYR A 118 -18.79 13.94 9.39
N PRO A 119 -19.94 14.61 9.62
CA PRO A 119 -20.56 14.75 10.95
C PRO A 119 -21.04 13.41 11.54
N THR A 120 -21.21 12.37 10.73
CA THR A 120 -21.68 11.06 11.17
C THR A 120 -20.55 10.03 11.35
N ILE A 121 -19.35 10.30 10.84
CA ILE A 121 -18.20 9.39 10.94
C ILE A 121 -17.27 9.83 12.06
N LEU A 122 -16.89 11.11 12.12
CA LEU A 122 -15.99 11.67 13.13
C LEU A 122 -16.39 11.36 14.57
N PRO A 123 -17.68 11.34 14.94
CA PRO A 123 -18.08 11.02 16.32
C PRO A 123 -17.83 9.57 16.73
N ARG A 124 -17.49 8.67 15.80
CA ARG A 124 -17.42 7.23 16.06
C ARG A 124 -16.18 6.51 15.53
N THR A 125 -15.39 7.16 14.67
CA THR A 125 -14.20 6.58 14.06
C THR A 125 -13.03 7.52 14.25
N VAL A 126 -11.90 7.00 14.73
CA VAL A 126 -10.67 7.78 14.90
C VAL A 126 -10.06 8.02 13.53
N ALA A 127 -9.77 9.29 13.24
CA ALA A 127 -9.00 9.69 12.06
C ALA A 127 -7.50 9.64 12.35
N TRP A 128 -6.74 9.14 11.38
CA TRP A 128 -5.29 9.02 11.44
C TRP A 128 -4.68 9.74 10.23
N PRO A 129 -4.53 11.08 10.31
CA PRO A 129 -4.11 11.89 9.17
C PRO A 129 -2.62 11.84 8.94
N ALA A 130 -2.20 11.80 7.66
CA ALA A 130 -0.89 12.23 7.21
C ALA A 130 -0.93 13.71 6.83
N LEU A 131 0.22 14.40 6.90
CA LEU A 131 0.41 15.74 6.37
C LEU A 131 0.61 15.71 4.85
N GLY A 132 -0.11 16.55 4.11
CA GLY A 132 0.14 16.86 2.72
C GLY A 132 0.70 18.28 2.54
N ASN A 133 1.04 18.64 1.31
CA ASN A 133 1.63 19.95 1.05
C ASN A 133 0.64 21.11 1.29
N HIS A 134 -0.66 20.92 1.10
CA HIS A 134 -1.68 21.92 1.40
C HIS A 134 -1.93 22.08 2.90
N ASP A 135 -1.68 21.07 3.72
CA ASP A 135 -1.72 21.19 5.20
C ASP A 135 -0.56 22.07 5.74
N TYR A 136 0.47 22.32 4.93
CA TYR A 136 1.53 23.31 5.16
C TYR A 136 1.25 24.67 4.51
N GLY A 137 0.16 24.81 3.78
CA GLY A 137 -0.27 25.98 3.02
C GLY A 137 0.20 25.97 1.56
N SER A 138 -0.59 26.61 0.70
CA SER A 138 -0.41 26.64 -0.77
C SER A 138 0.94 27.22 -1.25
N THR A 139 1.71 27.86 -0.36
CA THR A 139 3.05 28.38 -0.64
C THR A 139 4.17 27.43 -0.24
N HIS A 140 3.85 26.26 0.30
CA HIS A 140 4.81 25.21 0.56
C HIS A 140 5.55 24.82 -0.76
N PRO A 141 6.87 24.56 -0.77
CA PRO A 141 7.79 24.50 0.38
C PRO A 141 8.46 25.83 0.76
N PHE A 142 8.10 26.94 0.14
CA PHE A 142 8.82 28.21 0.32
C PHE A 142 8.46 28.94 1.62
N VAL A 143 7.19 28.85 2.01
CA VAL A 143 6.70 29.31 3.30
C VAL A 143 5.77 28.21 3.80
N SER A 144 6.02 27.67 4.97
CA SER A 144 5.31 26.52 5.51
C SER A 144 4.79 26.86 6.91
N ASP A 145 3.51 26.58 7.14
CA ASP A 145 2.90 26.70 8.45
C ASP A 145 1.84 25.59 8.58
N ASN A 146 2.08 24.60 9.42
CA ASN A 146 1.16 23.52 9.73
C ASN A 146 0.60 23.62 11.14
N GLN A 147 0.58 24.82 11.74
CA GLN A 147 0.17 25.01 13.12
C GLN A 147 -1.30 24.62 13.33
N ASP A 148 -2.20 24.99 12.42
CA ASP A 148 -3.61 24.64 12.51
C ASP A 148 -3.82 23.12 12.54
N TYR A 149 -3.08 22.35 11.74
CA TYR A 149 -3.09 20.89 11.80
C TYR A 149 -2.65 20.37 13.18
N LEU A 150 -1.54 20.87 13.71
CA LEU A 150 -1.01 20.46 15.02
C LEU A 150 -1.89 20.93 16.20
N ASP A 151 -2.64 22.01 16.03
CA ASP A 151 -3.62 22.46 17.03
C ASP A 151 -4.90 21.61 17.02
N ILE A 152 -5.30 21.08 15.84
CA ILE A 152 -6.51 20.28 15.66
C ILE A 152 -6.29 18.81 16.07
N PHE A 153 -5.15 18.22 15.71
CA PHE A 153 -4.89 16.80 15.90
C PHE A 153 -3.87 16.55 17.02
N THR A 154 -4.18 15.63 17.91
CA THR A 154 -3.26 15.08 18.91
C THR A 154 -2.88 13.68 18.47
N LEU A 155 -1.66 13.52 17.96
CA LEU A 155 -1.18 12.28 17.36
C LEU A 155 -0.11 11.60 18.24
N PRO A 156 0.11 10.28 18.12
CA PRO A 156 1.00 9.56 19.01
C PRO A 156 2.46 10.01 18.86
N THR A 157 3.06 10.52 19.92
CA THR A 157 4.49 10.88 19.95
C THR A 157 5.33 9.96 20.84
N ALA A 158 4.68 9.29 21.80
CA ALA A 158 5.35 8.47 22.81
C ALA A 158 5.11 6.96 22.64
N GLY A 159 4.53 6.54 21.52
CA GLY A 159 4.16 5.13 21.25
C GLY A 159 2.92 4.69 22.02
N GLU A 160 2.07 5.61 22.46
CA GLU A 160 0.88 5.37 23.28
C GLU A 160 -0.24 4.63 22.55
N ALA A 161 -0.22 4.63 21.22
CA ALA A 161 -1.17 3.90 20.39
C ALA A 161 -0.59 2.58 19.82
N GLY A 162 0.58 2.16 20.27
CA GLY A 162 1.40 1.10 19.71
C GLY A 162 2.59 1.66 18.91
N GLY A 163 3.51 0.79 18.49
CA GLY A 163 4.72 1.19 17.78
C GLY A 163 5.78 1.87 18.64
N THR A 164 6.70 2.56 18.00
CA THR A 164 7.86 3.20 18.62
C THR A 164 7.66 4.71 18.73
N ALA A 165 8.03 5.28 19.88
CA ALA A 165 7.96 6.72 20.10
C ALA A 165 8.70 7.50 19.01
N SER A 166 7.99 8.36 18.29
CA SER A 166 8.54 9.25 17.25
C SER A 166 9.08 10.55 17.84
N GLY A 167 8.42 11.06 18.88
CA GLY A 167 8.65 12.40 19.43
C GLY A 167 8.13 13.52 18.54
N ASP A 168 7.32 13.20 17.50
CA ASP A 168 6.85 14.14 16.50
C ASP A 168 5.44 13.71 16.02
N GLU A 169 4.49 14.64 15.98
CA GLU A 169 3.12 14.37 15.51
C GLU A 169 3.00 14.29 13.98
N GLY A 170 4.01 14.75 13.24
CA GLY A 170 4.03 14.68 11.80
C GLY A 170 4.32 13.28 11.25
N PHE A 171 4.92 12.39 12.05
CA PHE A 171 5.14 10.98 11.69
C PHE A 171 5.04 10.10 12.93
N TYR A 172 4.34 9.00 12.81
CA TYR A 172 4.00 8.14 13.93
C TYR A 172 3.60 6.74 13.47
N SER A 173 3.45 5.82 14.42
CA SER A 173 2.89 4.50 14.19
C SER A 173 1.84 4.15 15.25
N PHE A 174 0.97 3.21 14.90
CA PHE A 174 -0.04 2.67 15.81
C PHE A 174 -0.43 1.26 15.41
N ASP A 175 -0.98 0.51 16.38
CA ASP A 175 -1.44 -0.85 16.19
C ASP A 175 -2.97 -0.94 16.30
N TYR A 176 -3.59 -1.68 15.39
CA TYR A 176 -4.99 -2.04 15.49
C TYR A 176 -5.16 -3.53 15.16
N GLY A 177 -5.48 -4.36 16.17
CA GLY A 177 -5.51 -5.81 16.01
C GLY A 177 -4.18 -6.38 15.50
N ASN A 178 -4.21 -7.08 14.38
CA ASN A 178 -3.01 -7.65 13.75
C ASN A 178 -2.41 -6.76 12.63
N VAL A 179 -2.76 -5.48 12.60
CA VAL A 179 -2.22 -4.51 11.64
C VAL A 179 -1.39 -3.45 12.36
N HIS A 180 -0.17 -3.25 11.88
CA HIS A 180 0.70 -2.14 12.23
C HIS A 180 0.63 -1.07 11.16
N PHE A 181 0.34 0.16 11.57
CA PHE A 181 0.24 1.31 10.68
C PHE A 181 1.42 2.24 10.90
N VAL A 182 2.00 2.72 9.79
CA VAL A 182 3.10 3.68 9.79
C VAL A 182 2.71 4.90 8.97
N CYS A 183 2.61 6.05 9.62
CA CYS A 183 2.41 7.35 8.99
C CYS A 183 3.76 8.05 8.81
N LEU A 184 4.08 8.48 7.60
CA LEU A 184 5.27 9.26 7.30
C LEU A 184 4.89 10.67 6.83
N ASN A 185 5.78 11.62 7.08
CA ASN A 185 5.65 12.99 6.61
C ASN A 185 6.52 13.20 5.37
N SER A 186 5.92 13.12 4.19
CA SER A 186 6.62 13.34 2.93
C SER A 186 7.06 14.79 2.71
N GLU A 187 6.48 15.73 3.48
CA GLU A 187 6.76 17.16 3.38
C GLU A 187 7.85 17.62 4.36
N ASN A 188 8.39 16.70 5.19
CA ASN A 188 9.46 17.00 6.16
C ASN A 188 10.84 16.98 5.50
N TYR A 189 11.13 17.99 4.69
CA TYR A 189 12.42 18.18 4.01
C TYR A 189 12.89 19.65 4.12
N THR A 190 14.16 19.90 3.79
CA THR A 190 14.72 21.26 3.86
C THR A 190 14.48 22.01 2.55
N PRO A 191 13.63 23.05 2.51
CA PRO A 191 13.25 23.76 1.29
C PRO A 191 14.37 24.49 0.57
N MET A 192 15.43 24.89 1.30
CA MET A 192 16.51 25.73 0.78
C MET A 192 17.30 25.07 -0.36
N ASP A 193 17.30 23.74 -0.39
CA ASP A 193 18.03 22.97 -1.39
C ASP A 193 17.34 22.98 -2.77
N LEU A 194 16.02 23.18 -2.82
CA LEU A 194 15.23 23.20 -4.04
C LEU A 194 15.49 24.39 -4.97
N LEU A 195 15.74 25.57 -4.40
CA LEU A 195 15.85 26.83 -5.16
C LEU A 195 17.18 27.02 -5.89
N LEU A 196 18.23 26.34 -5.47
CA LEU A 196 19.60 26.66 -5.93
C LEU A 196 20.15 25.69 -6.96
N TYR A 197 19.58 24.49 -7.12
CA TYR A 197 20.17 23.46 -7.98
C TYR A 197 19.12 22.45 -8.52
N PRO A 198 18.89 22.39 -9.83
CA PRO A 198 17.93 21.46 -10.44
C PRO A 198 18.35 19.97 -10.42
N ASN A 199 19.47 19.63 -9.79
CA ASN A 199 19.99 18.27 -9.68
C ASN A 199 20.14 17.82 -8.20
N ILE A 200 19.39 18.41 -7.27
CA ILE A 200 19.51 18.08 -5.86
C ILE A 200 18.61 16.88 -5.54
N THR A 201 19.16 16.01 -4.72
CA THR A 201 18.42 15.00 -3.97
C THR A 201 17.91 15.66 -2.68
N ILE A 202 16.60 15.77 -2.55
CA ILE A 202 15.98 16.13 -1.27
C ILE A 202 16.34 15.04 -0.26
N THR A 203 16.69 15.47 0.94
CA THR A 203 16.88 14.57 2.07
C THR A 203 15.83 14.88 3.12
N HIS A 204 14.99 13.90 3.42
CA HIS A 204 14.04 13.96 4.51
C HIS A 204 14.77 13.92 5.86
N SER A 205 14.04 14.23 6.93
CA SER A 205 14.57 14.23 8.28
C SER A 205 15.30 12.92 8.63
N PRO A 206 16.59 12.94 8.97
CA PRO A 206 17.31 11.74 9.40
C PRO A 206 16.70 11.12 10.67
N ALA A 207 15.99 11.92 11.49
CA ALA A 207 15.27 11.42 12.66
C ALA A 207 14.12 10.52 12.24
N MET A 208 13.32 10.92 11.24
CA MET A 208 12.22 10.11 10.70
C MET A 208 12.74 8.81 10.06
N VAL A 209 13.82 8.86 9.28
CA VAL A 209 14.44 7.66 8.70
C VAL A 209 14.89 6.68 9.78
N THR A 210 15.62 7.17 10.78
CA THR A 210 16.11 6.33 11.89
C THR A 210 14.96 5.76 12.73
N TRP A 211 13.94 6.58 12.98
CA TRP A 211 12.74 6.14 13.69
C TRP A 211 12.02 5.03 12.92
N LEU A 212 11.80 5.19 11.61
CA LEU A 212 11.12 4.20 10.77
C LEU A 212 11.83 2.84 10.79
N GLU A 213 13.16 2.82 10.66
CA GLU A 213 13.95 1.58 10.75
C GLU A 213 13.77 0.89 12.11
N ASN A 214 13.79 1.66 13.21
CA ASN A 214 13.63 1.13 14.55
C ASN A 214 12.21 0.65 14.82
N ASP A 215 11.19 1.37 14.35
CA ASP A 215 9.79 1.05 14.50
C ASP A 215 9.46 -0.27 13.79
N LEU A 216 9.74 -0.37 12.51
CA LEU A 216 9.51 -1.58 11.73
C LEU A 216 10.32 -2.79 12.24
N ALA A 217 11.56 -2.58 12.70
CA ALA A 217 12.36 -3.65 13.29
C ALA A 217 11.81 -4.13 14.64
N SER A 218 11.09 -3.27 15.36
CA SER A 218 10.48 -3.59 16.67
C SER A 218 9.13 -4.27 16.54
N ASN A 219 8.47 -4.15 15.39
CA ASN A 219 7.19 -4.78 15.14
C ASN A 219 7.34 -6.30 15.02
N THR A 220 6.86 -7.04 16.02
CA THR A 220 6.92 -8.50 16.10
C THR A 220 5.57 -9.14 16.40
N ASN A 221 4.54 -8.33 16.59
CA ASN A 221 3.24 -8.78 17.13
C ASN A 221 2.08 -8.59 16.17
N THR A 222 2.34 -8.07 14.97
CA THR A 222 1.33 -7.86 13.93
C THR A 222 1.69 -8.63 12.67
N ASP A 223 0.68 -9.12 11.96
CA ASP A 223 0.86 -9.90 10.74
C ASP A 223 0.93 -8.98 9.51
N TRP A 224 0.29 -7.82 9.58
CA TRP A 224 0.18 -6.87 8.49
C TRP A 224 0.87 -5.55 8.82
N VAL A 225 1.51 -4.95 7.82
CA VAL A 225 2.09 -3.60 7.91
C VAL A 225 1.58 -2.76 6.76
N ILE A 226 0.92 -1.65 7.10
CA ILE A 226 0.42 -0.67 6.14
C ILE A 226 1.16 0.66 6.39
N ALA A 227 1.88 1.14 5.40
CA ALA A 227 2.50 2.46 5.43
C ALA A 227 1.68 3.45 4.61
N TYR A 228 1.58 4.70 5.08
CA TYR A 228 0.89 5.75 4.34
C TYR A 228 1.53 7.12 4.54
N PHE A 229 1.43 7.94 3.51
CA PHE A 229 1.97 9.30 3.44
C PHE A 229 1.36 10.02 2.24
N HIS A 230 1.68 11.31 2.05
CA HIS A 230 1.07 12.09 0.99
C HIS A 230 1.76 11.91 -0.38
N ALA A 231 3.00 12.34 -0.55
CA ALA A 231 3.67 12.33 -1.85
C ALA A 231 4.03 10.90 -2.28
N THR A 232 3.36 10.40 -3.31
CA THR A 232 3.52 9.03 -3.80
C THR A 232 4.90 8.79 -4.42
N PRO A 233 5.53 7.61 -4.21
CA PRO A 233 6.81 7.25 -4.83
C PRO A 233 6.71 6.90 -6.32
N TYR A 234 5.52 6.57 -6.80
CA TYR A 234 5.22 6.18 -8.19
C TYR A 234 3.85 6.72 -8.59
N ALA A 235 3.79 7.50 -9.66
CA ALA A 235 2.55 7.94 -10.31
C ALA A 235 2.83 8.55 -11.69
N ASP A 236 1.85 8.51 -12.57
CA ASP A 236 1.91 9.15 -13.89
C ASP A 236 0.67 10.03 -14.15
N GLY A 237 0.01 10.48 -13.09
CA GLY A 237 -1.19 11.32 -13.17
C GLY A 237 -0.93 12.82 -13.14
N THR A 238 -1.66 13.56 -12.31
CA THR A 238 -1.51 15.01 -12.19
C THR A 238 -0.13 15.42 -11.66
N HIS A 239 0.47 14.55 -10.85
CA HIS A 239 1.84 14.61 -10.36
C HIS A 239 2.56 13.32 -10.76
N SER A 240 3.85 13.43 -11.13
CA SER A 240 4.64 12.30 -11.62
C SER A 240 6.08 12.44 -11.18
N GLU A 241 6.64 11.36 -10.64
CA GLU A 241 8.06 11.31 -10.27
C GLU A 241 8.97 11.34 -11.52
N ALA A 242 8.43 11.00 -12.69
CA ALA A 242 9.12 11.01 -13.96
C ALA A 242 8.93 12.33 -14.76
N TYR A 243 8.30 13.36 -14.18
CA TYR A 243 8.02 14.60 -14.89
C TYR A 243 9.30 15.21 -15.50
N SER A 244 9.28 15.40 -16.81
CA SER A 244 10.40 15.94 -17.61
C SER A 244 10.11 17.26 -18.30
N GLY A 245 8.97 17.90 -18.00
CA GLY A 245 8.57 19.21 -18.53
C GLY A 245 9.32 20.37 -17.91
N SER A 246 8.82 21.60 -18.12
CA SER A 246 9.46 22.84 -17.65
C SER A 246 8.68 23.59 -16.57
N ASP A 247 7.62 23.02 -16.05
CA ASP A 247 6.88 23.58 -14.92
C ASP A 247 7.68 23.41 -13.62
N PRO A 248 8.08 24.53 -12.97
CA PRO A 248 8.91 24.45 -11.77
C PRO A 248 8.25 23.71 -10.61
N ILE A 249 6.92 23.82 -10.45
CA ILE A 249 6.18 23.14 -9.38
C ILE A 249 6.22 21.64 -9.61
N LYS A 250 5.84 21.18 -10.81
CA LYS A 250 5.87 19.74 -11.15
C LYS A 250 7.29 19.15 -11.11
N ILE A 251 8.33 19.95 -11.36
CA ILE A 251 9.73 19.52 -11.18
C ILE A 251 10.02 19.25 -9.70
N VAL A 252 9.59 20.16 -8.81
CA VAL A 252 9.75 20.02 -7.36
C VAL A 252 9.00 18.80 -6.87
N ASP A 253 7.75 18.64 -7.23
CA ASP A 253 6.93 17.47 -6.88
C ASP A 253 7.61 16.16 -7.27
N GLY A 254 8.07 16.08 -8.53
CA GLY A 254 8.80 14.90 -8.99
C GLY A 254 10.10 14.62 -8.23
N ILE A 255 10.76 15.64 -7.67
CA ILE A 255 11.94 15.47 -6.80
C ILE A 255 11.52 14.90 -5.44
N ILE A 256 10.44 15.39 -4.85
CA ILE A 256 9.90 14.90 -3.56
C ILE A 256 9.48 13.44 -3.70
N MET A 257 8.70 13.12 -4.73
CA MET A 257 8.24 11.76 -5.03
C MET A 257 9.42 10.78 -5.20
N ARG A 258 10.46 11.18 -5.96
CA ARG A 258 11.69 10.38 -6.07
C ARG A 258 12.43 10.23 -4.75
N ALA A 259 12.43 11.26 -3.90
CA ALA A 259 13.06 11.17 -2.59
C ALA A 259 12.33 10.18 -1.68
N MET A 260 10.99 10.14 -1.72
CA MET A 260 10.19 9.11 -1.04
C MET A 260 10.55 7.72 -1.58
N ARG A 261 10.60 7.53 -2.89
CA ARG A 261 11.00 6.28 -3.52
C ARG A 261 12.40 5.83 -3.08
N ASP A 262 13.39 6.71 -3.18
CA ASP A 262 14.80 6.31 -3.03
C ASP A 262 15.24 6.20 -1.56
N GLN A 263 14.57 6.88 -0.62
CA GLN A 263 14.92 6.88 0.80
C GLN A 263 14.03 5.95 1.63
N PHE A 264 12.72 5.91 1.38
CA PHE A 264 11.77 5.18 2.23
C PHE A 264 11.37 3.83 1.68
N VAL A 265 11.12 3.71 0.37
CA VAL A 265 10.70 2.42 -0.21
C VAL A 265 11.68 1.28 0.10
N PRO A 266 13.03 1.45 0.03
CA PRO A 266 13.96 0.39 0.43
C PRO A 266 13.79 -0.06 1.87
N ILE A 267 13.49 0.86 2.79
CA ILE A 267 13.26 0.54 4.21
C ILE A 267 11.95 -0.23 4.36
N LEU A 268 10.87 0.29 3.78
CA LEU A 268 9.55 -0.34 3.83
C LEU A 268 9.58 -1.77 3.28
N GLU A 269 10.17 -1.96 2.09
CA GLU A 269 10.27 -3.27 1.46
C GLU A 269 11.20 -4.24 2.21
N ASN A 270 12.31 -3.75 2.79
CA ASN A 270 13.22 -4.59 3.57
C ASN A 270 12.59 -5.10 4.87
N HIS A 271 11.64 -4.35 5.42
CA HIS A 271 10.89 -4.73 6.61
C HIS A 271 9.55 -5.40 6.31
N GLY A 272 9.24 -5.66 5.04
CA GLY A 272 8.10 -6.47 4.66
C GLY A 272 6.75 -5.75 4.69
N VAL A 273 6.73 -4.43 4.50
CA VAL A 273 5.48 -3.66 4.37
C VAL A 273 4.63 -4.25 3.24
N ASP A 274 3.33 -4.39 3.48
CA ASP A 274 2.41 -5.10 2.59
C ASP A 274 1.68 -4.18 1.63
N LEU A 275 1.23 -3.04 2.14
CA LEU A 275 0.46 -2.05 1.40
C LEU A 275 1.02 -0.67 1.69
N ILE A 276 1.27 0.09 0.64
CA ILE A 276 1.74 1.46 0.71
C ILE A 276 0.68 2.36 0.05
N LEU A 277 0.12 3.29 0.84
CA LEU A 277 -0.93 4.19 0.42
C LEU A 277 -0.40 5.61 0.31
N ALA A 278 -0.77 6.31 -0.75
CA ALA A 278 -0.41 7.71 -0.94
C ALA A 278 -1.53 8.50 -1.63
N GLY A 279 -1.47 9.82 -1.48
CA GLY A 279 -2.31 10.79 -2.17
C GLY A 279 -1.53 11.57 -3.24
N HIS A 280 -1.69 12.90 -3.24
CA HIS A 280 -0.96 13.88 -4.03
C HIS A 280 -1.29 13.86 -5.53
N SER A 281 -1.17 12.73 -6.22
CA SER A 281 -1.66 12.62 -7.60
C SER A 281 -3.18 12.40 -7.58
N HIS A 282 -3.91 13.29 -8.25
CA HIS A 282 -5.39 13.32 -8.18
C HIS A 282 -6.00 12.27 -9.13
N ASP A 283 -5.70 11.03 -8.85
CA ASP A 283 -6.14 9.85 -9.59
C ASP A 283 -6.15 8.62 -8.68
N TYR A 284 -6.53 7.50 -9.25
CA TYR A 284 -6.32 6.19 -8.65
C TYR A 284 -5.33 5.41 -9.48
N GLU A 285 -4.23 4.98 -8.87
CA GLU A 285 -3.28 4.06 -9.48
C GLU A 285 -2.97 2.92 -8.51
N ARG A 286 -2.83 1.69 -9.03
CA ARG A 286 -2.46 0.51 -8.25
C ARG A 286 -1.38 -0.30 -8.94
N SER A 287 -0.31 -0.58 -8.20
CA SER A 287 0.80 -1.38 -8.72
C SER A 287 0.51 -2.88 -8.72
N TYR A 288 1.32 -3.62 -9.47
CA TYR A 288 1.56 -5.03 -9.21
C TYR A 288 2.14 -5.25 -7.80
N LEU A 289 2.26 -6.51 -7.36
CA LEU A 289 3.11 -6.83 -6.21
C LEU A 289 4.57 -6.68 -6.63
N THR A 290 5.25 -5.65 -6.12
CA THR A 290 6.59 -5.24 -6.57
C THR A 290 7.63 -5.29 -5.45
N TYR A 291 8.92 -5.38 -5.85
CA TYR A 291 10.05 -5.30 -4.93
C TYR A 291 11.30 -4.81 -5.66
N GLY A 292 12.00 -3.83 -5.07
CA GLY A 292 13.32 -3.42 -5.54
C GLY A 292 13.33 -2.41 -6.69
N ASN A 293 12.24 -1.66 -6.90
CA ASN A 293 12.18 -0.65 -7.98
C ASN A 293 12.55 0.76 -7.48
N TYR A 294 13.77 0.93 -7.03
CA TYR A 294 14.29 2.20 -6.49
C TYR A 294 15.77 2.38 -6.82
N GLY A 295 16.28 3.59 -6.60
CA GLY A 295 17.69 3.94 -6.74
C GLY A 295 18.03 4.83 -7.94
N THR A 296 19.28 5.28 -8.01
CA THR A 296 19.75 6.33 -8.92
C THR A 296 19.88 5.93 -10.39
N GLY A 297 19.54 4.71 -10.74
CA GLY A 297 19.62 4.16 -12.11
C GLY A 297 18.42 4.44 -13.01
N GLY A 298 17.38 5.13 -12.51
CA GLY A 298 16.10 5.27 -13.20
C GLY A 298 15.16 4.10 -12.91
N PRO A 299 13.94 4.10 -13.44
CA PRO A 299 13.03 2.99 -13.25
C PRO A 299 13.69 1.71 -13.80
N TYR A 300 13.86 0.73 -12.92
CA TYR A 300 14.33 -0.59 -13.35
C TYR A 300 13.27 -1.22 -14.25
N PRO A 301 13.66 -2.07 -15.21
CA PRO A 301 12.68 -2.75 -16.05
C PRO A 301 11.64 -3.47 -15.17
N PRO A 302 10.34 -3.28 -15.41
CA PRO A 302 9.28 -3.89 -14.61
C PRO A 302 9.45 -5.40 -14.42
N ASP A 303 9.92 -6.08 -15.44
CA ASP A 303 10.18 -7.52 -15.45
C ASP A 303 11.16 -8.01 -14.36
N SER A 304 12.00 -7.12 -13.81
CA SER A 304 12.95 -7.46 -12.74
C SER A 304 12.45 -7.12 -11.34
N THR A 305 11.38 -6.32 -11.22
CA THR A 305 10.89 -5.78 -9.95
C THR A 305 9.45 -6.19 -9.63
N ILE A 306 8.71 -6.72 -10.60
CA ILE A 306 7.39 -7.30 -10.37
C ILE A 306 7.56 -8.73 -9.85
N LEU A 307 7.16 -8.97 -8.59
CA LEU A 307 7.16 -10.31 -7.99
C LEU A 307 5.96 -11.13 -8.43
N ASP A 308 4.80 -10.50 -8.52
CA ASP A 308 3.57 -11.11 -9.03
C ASP A 308 2.93 -10.16 -10.05
N GLY A 309 2.91 -10.60 -11.31
CA GLY A 309 2.35 -9.88 -12.45
C GLY A 309 0.88 -10.22 -12.72
N GLY A 310 0.20 -10.91 -11.79
CA GLY A 310 -1.24 -11.16 -11.85
C GLY A 310 -2.06 -9.90 -11.60
N THR A 311 -3.38 -10.02 -11.74
CA THR A 311 -4.31 -8.91 -11.53
C THR A 311 -4.48 -8.52 -10.06
N GLY A 312 -4.10 -9.38 -9.15
CA GLY A 312 -4.39 -9.28 -7.72
C GLY A 312 -5.84 -9.62 -7.37
N ARG A 313 -6.73 -9.86 -8.35
CA ARG A 313 -8.16 -10.06 -8.10
C ARG A 313 -8.47 -11.49 -7.69
N LEU A 314 -9.15 -11.60 -6.55
CA LEU A 314 -9.66 -12.89 -6.09
C LEU A 314 -10.73 -13.45 -7.05
N SER A 315 -11.54 -12.56 -7.64
CA SER A 315 -12.64 -12.92 -8.56
C SER A 315 -12.18 -13.61 -9.85
N ASP A 316 -10.96 -13.40 -10.30
CA ASP A 316 -10.37 -14.09 -11.45
C ASP A 316 -9.34 -15.17 -11.08
N GLY A 317 -9.25 -15.49 -9.79
CA GLY A 317 -8.38 -16.54 -9.26
C GLY A 317 -6.89 -16.17 -9.21
N ALA A 318 -6.57 -14.88 -9.23
CA ALA A 318 -5.21 -14.38 -9.26
C ALA A 318 -4.88 -13.40 -8.09
N PRO A 319 -5.25 -13.71 -6.81
CA PRO A 319 -4.85 -12.88 -5.69
C PRO A 319 -3.33 -12.86 -5.56
N TYR A 320 -2.76 -11.74 -5.12
CA TYR A 320 -1.33 -11.65 -4.82
C TYR A 320 -0.95 -12.60 -3.69
N GLN A 321 0.14 -13.34 -3.87
CA GLN A 321 0.67 -14.24 -2.87
C GLN A 321 1.92 -13.63 -2.25
N LYS A 322 1.85 -13.24 -0.97
CA LYS A 322 3.02 -12.76 -0.24
C LYS A 322 3.60 -13.89 0.59
N MET A 323 4.75 -14.41 0.15
CA MET A 323 5.43 -15.52 0.80
C MET A 323 5.93 -15.14 2.18
N THR A 324 5.72 -15.97 3.18
CA THR A 324 6.26 -15.79 4.55
C THR A 324 7.51 -16.61 4.80
N SER A 325 7.93 -17.42 3.82
CA SER A 325 9.12 -18.27 3.90
C SER A 325 9.88 -18.30 2.56
N GLY A 326 11.11 -18.82 2.57
CA GLY A 326 11.95 -18.91 1.38
C GLY A 326 12.70 -17.61 1.06
N PRO A 327 13.33 -17.52 -0.13
CA PRO A 327 14.22 -16.39 -0.49
C PRO A 327 13.48 -15.06 -0.66
N PHE A 328 12.18 -15.09 -0.91
CA PHE A 328 11.31 -13.93 -1.04
C PHE A 328 10.40 -13.73 0.18
N ALA A 329 10.74 -14.36 1.31
CA ALA A 329 9.97 -14.20 2.54
C ALA A 329 9.77 -12.73 2.90
N ASN A 330 8.52 -12.35 3.09
CA ASN A 330 8.06 -11.00 3.42
C ASN A 330 8.48 -9.92 2.38
N LYS A 331 8.86 -10.33 1.16
CA LYS A 331 9.21 -9.41 0.09
C LYS A 331 7.97 -8.99 -0.70
N GLY A 332 8.02 -7.75 -1.19
CA GLY A 332 6.99 -7.17 -2.02
C GLY A 332 5.91 -6.42 -1.26
N GLY A 333 5.45 -5.34 -1.87
CA GLY A 333 4.32 -4.53 -1.46
C GLY A 333 3.50 -4.09 -2.65
N VAL A 334 2.25 -3.73 -2.40
CA VAL A 334 1.36 -3.08 -3.37
C VAL A 334 1.31 -1.60 -3.06
N PHE A 335 1.52 -0.76 -4.07
CA PHE A 335 1.42 0.70 -3.97
C PHE A 335 0.07 1.14 -4.53
N CYS A 336 -0.66 1.95 -3.77
CA CYS A 336 -1.91 2.56 -4.21
C CYS A 336 -1.84 4.06 -4.06
N VAL A 337 -2.08 4.77 -5.15
CA VAL A 337 -2.39 6.19 -5.17
C VAL A 337 -3.89 6.34 -5.03
N VAL A 338 -4.35 7.12 -4.04
CA VAL A 338 -5.77 7.38 -3.77
C VAL A 338 -5.95 8.88 -3.52
N GLY A 339 -5.48 9.72 -4.45
CA GLY A 339 -5.53 11.18 -4.36
C GLY A 339 -6.80 11.79 -4.98
N CYS A 340 -7.86 11.02 -5.07
CA CYS A 340 -9.05 11.38 -5.84
C CYS A 340 -10.35 11.42 -5.00
N SER A 341 -10.25 11.75 -3.69
CA SER A 341 -11.43 11.72 -2.83
C SER A 341 -12.29 12.99 -2.88
N ALA A 342 -11.82 14.08 -3.50
CA ALA A 342 -12.64 15.30 -3.70
C ALA A 342 -12.42 15.94 -5.08
N LYS A 343 -11.30 15.66 -5.72
CA LYS A 343 -10.95 16.18 -7.04
C LYS A 343 -10.20 15.11 -7.83
N THR A 344 -10.14 15.26 -9.15
CA THR A 344 -9.43 14.33 -10.03
C THR A 344 -8.87 15.07 -11.23
N GLY A 345 -7.78 14.58 -11.79
CA GLY A 345 -7.25 15.00 -13.09
C GLY A 345 -8.14 14.54 -14.25
N SER A 346 -7.63 14.67 -15.45
CA SER A 346 -8.32 14.18 -16.64
C SER A 346 -7.35 13.82 -17.76
N TYR A 347 -7.72 12.85 -18.59
CA TYR A 347 -6.95 12.45 -19.78
C TYR A 347 -6.70 13.58 -20.78
N THR A 348 -7.50 14.66 -20.72
CA THR A 348 -7.37 15.84 -21.61
C THR A 348 -6.38 16.87 -21.11
N SER A 349 -6.28 17.10 -19.81
CA SER A 349 -5.37 18.09 -19.22
C SER A 349 -4.05 17.50 -18.77
N ASP A 350 -4.06 16.27 -18.22
CA ASP A 350 -2.95 15.67 -17.51
C ASP A 350 -2.29 14.53 -18.32
N GLY A 351 -2.96 14.06 -19.36
CA GLY A 351 -2.44 13.03 -20.26
C GLY A 351 -2.90 11.62 -19.88
N PRO A 352 -2.39 10.60 -20.57
CA PRO A 352 -2.68 9.22 -20.26
C PRO A 352 -1.90 8.76 -19.02
N LEU A 353 -2.50 7.92 -18.22
CA LEU A 353 -1.83 7.16 -17.16
C LEU A 353 -1.12 5.96 -17.82
N ASN A 354 0.19 5.84 -17.66
CA ASN A 354 1.00 4.81 -18.34
C ASN A 354 2.16 4.32 -17.48
N HIS A 355 2.09 4.46 -16.18
CA HIS A 355 3.19 4.05 -15.33
C HIS A 355 3.40 2.52 -15.42
N GLU A 356 4.62 2.09 -15.75
CA GLU A 356 4.93 0.68 -16.06
C GLU A 356 4.71 -0.29 -14.89
N LEU A 357 4.73 0.20 -13.65
CA LEU A 357 4.43 -0.61 -12.45
C LEU A 357 2.95 -0.67 -12.12
N MET A 358 2.12 0.20 -12.68
CA MET A 358 0.70 0.27 -12.38
C MET A 358 -0.07 -0.69 -13.29
N ILE A 359 -0.83 -1.60 -12.67
CA ILE A 359 -1.69 -2.53 -13.39
C ILE A 359 -3.09 -1.98 -13.60
N PHE A 360 -3.46 -1.01 -12.75
CA PHE A 360 -4.76 -0.36 -12.80
C PHE A 360 -4.60 1.13 -12.53
N ASP A 361 -5.26 1.94 -13.34
CA ASP A 361 -5.24 3.40 -13.26
C ASP A 361 -6.55 4.01 -13.79
N ASP A 362 -7.03 5.10 -13.18
CA ASP A 362 -8.15 5.88 -13.69
C ASP A 362 -8.21 7.28 -13.03
N TYR A 363 -8.59 8.29 -13.83
CA TYR A 363 -9.01 9.59 -13.33
C TYR A 363 -10.47 9.55 -12.86
N ARG A 364 -10.73 8.90 -11.72
CA ARG A 364 -12.06 8.68 -11.18
C ARG A 364 -12.11 9.08 -9.71
N LEU A 365 -13.15 9.80 -9.32
CA LEU A 365 -13.42 10.09 -7.91
C LEU A 365 -13.75 8.82 -7.14
N GLY A 366 -13.13 8.64 -6.00
CA GLY A 366 -13.37 7.48 -5.14
C GLY A 366 -12.53 7.46 -3.87
N SER A 367 -12.61 6.34 -3.18
CA SER A 367 -11.85 6.05 -1.96
C SER A 367 -11.58 4.55 -1.84
N LEU A 368 -10.63 4.16 -1.00
CA LEU A 368 -10.24 2.77 -0.83
C LEU A 368 -10.79 2.21 0.48
N LEU A 369 -11.63 1.18 0.38
CA LEU A 369 -12.01 0.29 1.48
C LEU A 369 -10.99 -0.85 1.55
N ILE A 370 -10.48 -1.14 2.75
CA ILE A 370 -9.60 -2.28 2.99
C ILE A 370 -10.21 -3.11 4.11
N GLU A 371 -10.31 -4.41 3.90
CA GLU A 371 -10.76 -5.36 4.91
C GLU A 371 -9.65 -6.38 5.18
N VAL A 372 -9.21 -6.46 6.43
CA VAL A 372 -8.20 -7.44 6.88
C VAL A 372 -8.90 -8.52 7.69
N ASN A 373 -8.68 -9.77 7.31
CA ASN A 373 -9.25 -10.92 7.98
C ASN A 373 -8.19 -12.02 8.06
N ASP A 374 -7.57 -12.17 9.24
CA ASP A 374 -6.47 -13.11 9.49
C ASP A 374 -5.32 -12.93 8.47
N ASN A 375 -5.09 -13.88 7.59
CA ASN A 375 -4.03 -13.90 6.59
C ASN A 375 -4.42 -13.29 5.23
N GLN A 376 -5.60 -12.68 5.12
CA GLN A 376 -6.12 -12.08 3.89
C GLN A 376 -6.40 -10.59 4.07
N LEU A 377 -5.92 -9.80 3.13
CA LEU A 377 -6.25 -8.38 2.98
C LEU A 377 -6.95 -8.19 1.65
N ASP A 378 -8.19 -7.73 1.70
CA ASP A 378 -8.99 -7.36 0.53
C ASP A 378 -9.07 -5.84 0.44
N ALA A 379 -8.90 -5.28 -0.75
CA ALA A 379 -9.02 -3.86 -1.01
C ALA A 379 -9.95 -3.59 -2.19
N PHE A 380 -10.81 -2.56 -2.04
CA PHE A 380 -11.84 -2.19 -3.01
C PHE A 380 -11.81 -0.68 -3.24
N PHE A 381 -11.50 -0.26 -4.46
CA PHE A 381 -11.64 1.14 -4.85
C PHE A 381 -13.10 1.42 -5.21
N ILE A 382 -13.79 2.17 -4.36
CA ILE A 382 -15.21 2.49 -4.48
C ILE A 382 -15.36 3.86 -5.13
N ASP A 383 -15.97 3.90 -6.32
CA ASP A 383 -16.25 5.14 -7.02
C ASP A 383 -17.53 5.83 -6.52
N THR A 384 -17.80 7.05 -6.99
CA THR A 384 -18.98 7.84 -6.61
C THR A 384 -20.32 7.21 -7.01
N SER A 385 -20.34 6.17 -7.84
CA SER A 385 -21.55 5.40 -8.13
C SER A 385 -21.85 4.34 -7.06
N GLY A 386 -20.94 4.12 -6.11
CA GLY A 386 -21.01 3.06 -5.13
C GLY A 386 -20.60 1.69 -5.69
N THR A 387 -19.84 1.67 -6.78
CA THR A 387 -19.32 0.44 -7.38
C THR A 387 -17.85 0.26 -6.97
N ALA A 388 -17.47 -0.96 -6.60
CA ALA A 388 -16.06 -1.34 -6.51
C ALA A 388 -15.50 -1.42 -7.94
N TRP A 389 -14.79 -0.37 -8.37
CA TRP A 389 -14.25 -0.25 -9.72
C TRP A 389 -12.99 -1.08 -9.91
N ASP A 390 -12.14 -1.11 -8.89
CA ASP A 390 -11.01 -2.03 -8.80
C ASP A 390 -11.07 -2.79 -7.48
N GLU A 391 -10.55 -4.01 -7.50
CA GLU A 391 -10.42 -4.85 -6.33
C GLU A 391 -9.10 -5.62 -6.39
N PHE A 392 -8.47 -5.86 -5.25
CA PHE A 392 -7.35 -6.78 -5.15
C PHE A 392 -7.27 -7.41 -3.77
N THR A 393 -6.64 -8.56 -3.72
CA THR A 393 -6.42 -9.35 -2.50
C THR A 393 -4.95 -9.68 -2.35
N ILE A 394 -4.42 -9.53 -1.15
CA ILE A 394 -3.11 -10.07 -0.76
C ILE A 394 -3.34 -11.21 0.22
N ILE A 395 -2.76 -12.37 -0.05
CA ILE A 395 -2.82 -13.54 0.85
C ILE A 395 -1.42 -13.80 1.38
N LYS A 396 -1.29 -13.91 2.70
CA LYS A 396 -0.05 -14.34 3.36
C LYS A 396 -0.14 -15.81 3.72
N ASP A 397 0.89 -16.57 3.33
CA ASP A 397 1.08 -17.92 3.83
C ASP A 397 1.68 -17.85 5.24
N LEU A 398 0.84 -17.77 6.27
CA LEU A 398 1.24 -17.73 7.67
C LEU A 398 1.69 -19.09 8.22
N GLY A 399 2.32 -19.95 7.36
CA GLY A 399 2.92 -21.21 7.78
C GLY A 399 1.94 -22.13 8.51
N VAL A 400 1.28 -22.91 7.75
CA VAL A 400 0.25 -23.93 8.05
C VAL A 400 0.08 -24.30 9.54
N THR A 401 -0.87 -23.63 10.19
CA THR A 401 -1.65 -24.26 11.26
C THR A 401 -3.12 -23.88 11.06
N GLY A 402 -3.76 -24.53 10.09
CA GLY A 402 -5.20 -24.47 9.91
C GLY A 402 -5.65 -23.69 8.68
N ILE A 403 -5.54 -24.29 7.52
CA ILE A 403 -6.27 -23.87 6.32
C ILE A 403 -7.76 -24.10 6.58
N PRO A 404 -8.67 -23.11 6.35
CA PRO A 404 -10.06 -23.43 6.16
C PRO A 404 -10.13 -24.38 4.96
N THR A 405 -10.64 -25.55 5.14
CA THR A 405 -10.77 -26.55 4.10
C THR A 405 -11.72 -26.03 3.03
N ASP A 406 -11.15 -25.50 1.94
CA ASP A 406 -11.85 -25.33 0.69
C ASP A 406 -12.44 -26.70 0.28
N PRO A 407 -13.68 -26.75 -0.23
CA PRO A 407 -14.33 -28.00 -0.62
C PRO A 407 -13.70 -28.68 -1.86
N PHE A 408 -12.60 -28.17 -2.39
CA PHE A 408 -11.85 -28.87 -3.43
C PHE A 408 -10.67 -29.62 -2.78
N PRO A 409 -10.64 -30.96 -2.85
CA PRO A 409 -9.52 -31.72 -2.34
C PRO A 409 -8.28 -31.35 -3.14
N ILE A 410 -7.32 -30.68 -2.46
CA ILE A 410 -5.94 -30.67 -2.92
C ILE A 410 -5.48 -32.13 -2.87
N PRO A 411 -4.96 -32.69 -3.96
CA PRO A 411 -4.31 -34.01 -3.87
C PRO A 411 -3.24 -33.95 -2.79
N GLU A 412 -3.16 -35.03 -2.00
CA GLU A 412 -2.08 -35.22 -1.01
C GLU A 412 -0.74 -34.83 -1.64
N GLU A 413 0.16 -34.21 -0.86
CA GLU A 413 1.50 -33.77 -1.27
C GLU A 413 2.15 -34.82 -2.16
N ASP A 414 1.98 -34.66 -3.48
CA ASP A 414 2.84 -35.32 -4.42
C ASP A 414 4.19 -34.56 -4.34
N GLU A 415 5.20 -35.21 -3.82
CA GLU A 415 6.56 -34.66 -3.77
C GLU A 415 6.86 -34.15 -5.19
N SER A 416 7.02 -32.81 -5.33
CA SER A 416 7.34 -32.19 -6.61
C SER A 416 8.44 -33.00 -7.30
N VAL A 417 8.18 -33.45 -8.49
CA VAL A 417 9.12 -34.28 -9.27
C VAL A 417 10.39 -33.48 -9.56
N PHE A 418 10.24 -32.16 -9.75
CA PHE A 418 11.35 -31.25 -9.99
C PHE A 418 11.60 -30.35 -8.78
N ASN A 419 12.78 -30.47 -8.16
CA ASN A 419 13.28 -29.52 -7.18
C ASN A 419 14.39 -28.66 -7.78
N ASN A 420 14.62 -27.46 -7.23
CA ASN A 420 15.70 -26.56 -7.59
C ASN A 420 15.79 -26.20 -9.09
N LEU A 421 14.63 -26.15 -9.78
CA LEU A 421 14.61 -25.77 -11.19
C LEU A 421 15.07 -24.31 -11.35
N SER A 422 16.15 -24.13 -12.10
CA SER A 422 16.71 -22.81 -12.42
C SER A 422 17.15 -22.70 -13.87
N ILE A 423 17.03 -21.49 -14.44
CA ILE A 423 17.48 -21.17 -15.80
C ILE A 423 18.29 -19.87 -15.73
N TYR A 424 19.53 -19.91 -16.17
CA TYR A 424 20.42 -18.74 -16.16
C TYR A 424 21.44 -18.75 -17.29
N PRO A 425 21.91 -17.55 -17.77
CA PRO A 425 21.34 -16.25 -17.48
C PRO A 425 19.95 -16.09 -18.10
N ASN A 426 19.10 -15.30 -17.48
CA ASN A 426 17.87 -14.81 -18.05
C ASN A 426 17.86 -13.28 -17.86
N PRO A 427 17.96 -12.46 -18.91
CA PRO A 427 17.82 -12.79 -20.35
C PRO A 427 18.95 -13.68 -20.92
N ILE A 428 18.55 -14.49 -21.93
CA ILE A 428 19.44 -15.37 -22.70
C ILE A 428 20.08 -14.57 -23.85
N ILE A 429 21.41 -14.64 -23.96
CA ILE A 429 22.13 -13.99 -25.07
C ILE A 429 22.61 -15.05 -26.07
N ASP A 430 23.64 -15.84 -25.73
CA ASP A 430 24.19 -16.85 -26.61
C ASP A 430 23.98 -18.27 -26.06
N TRP A 431 24.08 -18.43 -24.76
CA TRP A 431 24.00 -19.70 -24.05
C TRP A 431 23.20 -19.53 -22.78
N PHE A 432 22.48 -20.58 -22.37
CA PHE A 432 21.83 -20.65 -21.06
C PHE A 432 21.97 -22.04 -20.45
N THR A 433 21.88 -22.09 -19.14
CA THR A 433 21.96 -23.32 -18.36
C THR A 433 20.64 -23.61 -17.72
N ILE A 434 20.20 -24.84 -17.76
CA ILE A 434 19.04 -25.38 -17.07
C ILE A 434 19.57 -26.31 -15.98
N GLU A 435 19.19 -26.09 -14.73
CA GLU A 435 19.52 -26.98 -13.61
C GLU A 435 18.24 -27.39 -12.89
N TYR A 436 18.14 -28.65 -12.52
CA TYR A 436 17.06 -29.20 -11.71
C TYR A 436 17.47 -30.47 -11.02
N HIS A 437 16.76 -30.85 -9.95
CA HIS A 437 16.86 -32.12 -9.27
C HIS A 437 15.60 -32.94 -9.50
N LEU A 438 15.75 -34.23 -9.86
CA LEU A 438 14.67 -35.20 -9.95
C LEU A 438 14.61 -36.03 -8.68
N ASN A 439 13.45 -36.05 -8.02
CA ASN A 439 13.21 -36.84 -6.80
C ASN A 439 12.82 -38.27 -7.10
N THR A 440 12.22 -38.53 -8.25
CA THR A 440 11.79 -39.84 -8.71
C THR A 440 12.25 -40.10 -10.16
N PRO A 441 12.46 -41.36 -10.59
CA PRO A 441 12.76 -41.64 -11.99
C PRO A 441 11.56 -41.32 -12.88
N GLU A 442 11.75 -40.45 -13.88
CA GLU A 442 10.66 -39.97 -14.75
C GLU A 442 11.08 -39.87 -16.23
N GLU A 443 10.09 -39.89 -17.11
CA GLU A 443 10.26 -39.43 -18.50
C GLU A 443 10.14 -37.90 -18.48
N VAL A 444 11.27 -37.21 -18.73
CA VAL A 444 11.36 -35.75 -18.70
C VAL A 444 11.32 -35.19 -20.11
N SER A 445 10.40 -34.28 -20.38
CA SER A 445 10.37 -33.45 -21.59
C SER A 445 10.60 -31.98 -21.22
N ILE A 446 11.58 -31.35 -21.89
CA ILE A 446 11.81 -29.90 -21.78
C ILE A 446 11.71 -29.29 -23.17
N GLU A 447 10.77 -28.39 -23.34
CA GLU A 447 10.45 -27.76 -24.60
C GLU A 447 10.47 -26.24 -24.52
N ILE A 448 10.87 -25.57 -25.60
CA ILE A 448 10.73 -24.14 -25.80
C ILE A 448 9.47 -23.90 -26.60
N LEU A 449 8.59 -23.05 -26.08
CA LEU A 449 7.34 -22.66 -26.71
C LEU A 449 7.35 -21.16 -27.03
N ASP A 450 6.60 -20.77 -28.06
CA ASP A 450 6.22 -19.37 -28.27
C ASP A 450 5.05 -18.98 -27.34
N LEU A 451 4.70 -17.70 -27.32
CA LEU A 451 3.60 -17.19 -26.49
C LEU A 451 2.21 -17.72 -26.86
N THR A 452 2.10 -18.41 -28.00
CA THR A 452 0.83 -19.11 -28.39
C THR A 452 0.78 -20.55 -27.88
N GLY A 453 1.84 -21.02 -27.20
CA GLY A 453 1.99 -22.39 -26.73
C GLY A 453 2.48 -23.38 -27.79
N LYS A 454 2.94 -22.89 -28.94
CA LYS A 454 3.49 -23.73 -30.00
C LYS A 454 4.95 -24.06 -29.71
N THR A 455 5.31 -25.35 -29.75
CA THR A 455 6.68 -25.80 -29.57
C THR A 455 7.60 -25.28 -30.69
N ILE A 456 8.64 -24.58 -30.30
CA ILE A 456 9.72 -24.09 -31.16
C ILE A 456 10.85 -25.12 -31.22
N ALA A 457 11.24 -25.65 -30.06
CA ALA A 457 12.29 -26.66 -29.95
C ALA A 457 12.04 -27.61 -28.78
N THR A 458 12.40 -28.86 -28.91
CA THR A 458 12.48 -29.84 -27.83
C THR A 458 13.94 -29.98 -27.42
N LEU A 459 14.27 -29.65 -26.17
CA LEU A 459 15.62 -29.72 -25.65
C LEU A 459 15.98 -31.10 -25.09
N ILE A 460 15.03 -31.69 -24.38
CA ILE A 460 15.16 -32.97 -23.67
C ILE A 460 13.85 -33.73 -23.85
N ASN A 461 13.99 -35.03 -24.12
CA ASN A 461 12.86 -35.96 -24.11
C ASN A 461 13.39 -37.36 -23.86
N GLU A 462 13.59 -37.73 -22.59
CA GLU A 462 14.22 -39.00 -22.20
C GLU A 462 13.80 -39.44 -20.80
N ASN A 463 13.98 -40.74 -20.52
CA ASN A 463 13.84 -41.28 -19.17
C ASN A 463 15.08 -40.95 -18.32
N GLN A 464 14.86 -40.30 -17.22
CA GLN A 464 15.93 -39.89 -16.30
C GLN A 464 15.78 -40.57 -14.94
N LYS A 465 16.89 -40.75 -14.22
CA LYS A 465 16.90 -41.29 -12.86
C LYS A 465 16.88 -40.16 -11.82
N VAL A 466 16.68 -40.52 -10.57
CA VAL A 466 16.89 -39.61 -9.45
C VAL A 466 18.27 -39.00 -9.49
N GLY A 467 18.35 -37.65 -9.34
CA GLY A 467 19.65 -36.97 -9.33
C GLY A 467 19.59 -35.53 -9.85
N ASP A 468 20.75 -34.89 -9.81
CA ASP A 468 20.96 -33.53 -10.31
C ASP A 468 21.26 -33.53 -11.79
N TYR A 469 20.64 -32.62 -12.52
CA TYR A 469 20.82 -32.46 -13.96
C TYR A 469 21.19 -31.02 -14.28
N THR A 470 22.17 -30.85 -15.16
CA THR A 470 22.64 -29.56 -15.67
C THR A 470 22.82 -29.65 -17.18
N TYR A 471 22.13 -28.80 -17.94
CA TYR A 471 22.19 -28.72 -19.38
C TYR A 471 22.59 -27.32 -19.82
N THR A 472 23.66 -27.21 -20.61
CA THR A 472 24.01 -25.93 -21.24
C THR A 472 23.55 -25.97 -22.70
N VAL A 473 22.74 -25.01 -23.07
CA VAL A 473 22.03 -24.93 -24.36
C VAL A 473 22.54 -23.71 -25.15
N ASP A 474 22.90 -23.93 -26.41
CA ASP A 474 23.21 -22.85 -27.36
C ASP A 474 21.92 -22.27 -27.90
N ALA A 475 21.59 -21.05 -27.54
CA ALA A 475 20.35 -20.38 -27.91
C ALA A 475 20.15 -20.26 -29.42
N LYS A 476 21.26 -20.09 -30.19
CA LYS A 476 21.22 -19.97 -31.65
C LYS A 476 20.71 -21.23 -32.35
N ASN A 477 20.86 -22.38 -31.71
CA ASN A 477 20.44 -23.67 -32.26
C ASN A 477 18.99 -24.05 -31.86
N THR A 478 18.34 -23.23 -31.02
CA THR A 478 17.00 -23.51 -30.45
C THR A 478 15.89 -22.73 -31.13
N GLY A 479 16.20 -21.77 -31.98
CA GLY A 479 15.23 -20.85 -32.57
C GLY A 479 14.81 -19.73 -31.61
N ILE A 480 15.44 -19.60 -30.44
CA ILE A 480 15.32 -18.42 -29.59
C ILE A 480 15.94 -17.25 -30.34
N VAL A 481 15.12 -16.25 -30.61
CA VAL A 481 15.50 -14.95 -31.14
C VAL A 481 15.11 -13.89 -30.13
N GLN A 482 15.34 -12.63 -30.43
CA GLN A 482 14.89 -11.55 -29.55
C GLN A 482 13.37 -11.66 -29.26
N GLY A 483 13.00 -11.71 -27.98
CA GLY A 483 11.61 -11.82 -27.54
C GLY A 483 11.39 -12.70 -26.31
N VAL A 484 10.12 -12.94 -26.00
CA VAL A 484 9.70 -13.75 -24.84
C VAL A 484 9.35 -15.17 -25.31
N PHE A 485 9.84 -16.16 -24.57
CA PHE A 485 9.62 -17.58 -24.78
C PHE A 485 9.20 -18.26 -23.46
N LEU A 486 8.58 -19.41 -23.57
CA LEU A 486 8.21 -20.25 -22.44
C LEU A 486 9.05 -21.54 -22.48
N LEU A 487 9.74 -21.86 -21.40
CA LEU A 487 10.32 -23.20 -21.23
C LEU A 487 9.33 -24.04 -20.44
N GLN A 488 8.88 -25.13 -21.08
CA GLN A 488 7.97 -26.10 -20.49
C GLN A 488 8.76 -27.31 -20.01
N PHE A 489 8.60 -27.65 -18.73
CA PHE A 489 9.14 -28.84 -18.07
C PHE A 489 7.97 -29.77 -17.79
N LYS A 490 8.01 -30.99 -18.31
CA LYS A 490 6.92 -31.93 -18.21
C LYS A 490 7.42 -33.33 -17.84
N THR A 491 6.72 -33.95 -16.89
CA THR A 491 6.80 -35.39 -16.59
C THR A 491 5.41 -36.01 -16.66
N ALA A 492 5.26 -37.27 -16.28
CA ALA A 492 3.95 -37.91 -16.21
C ALA A 492 3.03 -37.28 -15.15
N GLY A 493 3.59 -36.77 -14.05
CA GLY A 493 2.85 -36.22 -12.90
C GLY A 493 2.92 -34.71 -12.76
N GLU A 494 3.85 -34.01 -13.43
CA GLU A 494 4.08 -32.59 -13.18
C GLU A 494 4.33 -31.80 -14.47
N LEU A 495 3.82 -30.56 -14.51
CA LEU A 495 4.05 -29.58 -15.57
C LEU A 495 4.46 -28.25 -14.94
N LYS A 496 5.68 -27.76 -15.26
CA LYS A 496 6.15 -26.42 -14.91
C LYS A 496 6.43 -25.61 -16.17
N ILE A 497 6.07 -24.34 -16.13
CA ILE A 497 6.37 -23.40 -17.23
C ILE A 497 7.14 -22.21 -16.64
N GLN A 498 8.28 -21.89 -17.25
CA GLN A 498 9.11 -20.74 -16.86
C GLN A 498 9.27 -19.78 -18.03
N LYS A 499 8.98 -18.51 -17.80
CA LYS A 499 9.18 -17.42 -18.77
C LYS A 499 10.67 -17.15 -18.94
N THR A 500 11.11 -16.98 -20.17
CA THR A 500 12.50 -16.73 -20.54
C THR A 500 12.56 -15.65 -21.63
N ILE A 501 13.57 -14.78 -21.56
CA ILE A 501 13.75 -13.67 -22.49
C ILE A 501 14.99 -13.94 -23.34
N GLY A 502 14.86 -13.93 -24.68
CA GLY A 502 15.97 -13.92 -25.61
C GLY A 502 16.36 -12.49 -26.00
N GLN A 503 17.65 -12.18 -26.04
CA GLN A 503 18.22 -10.90 -26.47
C GLN A 503 19.03 -11.02 -27.75
#